data_45b019197be35540c6951e8ded07b18e
#
_entry.id   45b019197be35540c6951e8ded07b18e
#
_cell.length_a   1.000
_cell.length_b   1.000
_cell.length_c   1.000
_cell.angle_alpha   90.00
_cell.angle_beta   90.00
_cell.angle_gamma   90.00
#
_symmetry.space_group_name_H-M   'P 1'
#
loop_
_entity.id
_entity.type
_entity.pdbx_description
1 polymer ?
#
loop_
_entity_poly.entity_id
_entity_poly.type
_entity_poly.pdbx_seq_one_letter_code
_entity_poly.pdbx_strand_id
1 'polypeptide(L)' 'MPAALIIAQLVAQYGIPFATSIVERWSKDEPDNPSAAEWLALLKSHSLTRTYAEQIQSAKDRNPV' A
#
# COMPACT_ATOMS: atom_id res chain seq x y z
N MET A 1 -7.25 10.30 16.94
CA MET A 1 -6.53 10.58 15.69
C MET A 1 -7.16 9.83 14.53
N PRO A 2 -7.39 10.48 13.41
CA PRO A 2 -7.96 9.77 12.26
C PRO A 2 -6.92 8.79 11.69
N ALA A 3 -7.35 7.55 11.46
CA ALA A 3 -6.49 6.51 10.93
C ALA A 3 -5.85 6.91 9.58
N ALA A 4 -6.57 7.65 8.77
CA ALA A 4 -6.09 8.13 7.48
C ALA A 4 -4.79 8.93 7.60
N LEU A 5 -4.69 9.80 8.60
CA LEU A 5 -3.51 10.62 8.81
C LEU A 5 -2.30 9.78 9.20
N ILE A 6 -2.50 8.81 10.08
CA ILE A 6 -1.44 7.90 10.53
C ILE A 6 -0.93 7.07 9.36
N ILE A 7 -1.83 6.49 8.58
CA ILE A 7 -1.47 5.67 7.42
C ILE A 7 -0.76 6.49 6.37
N ALA A 8 -1.23 7.71 6.10
CA ALA A 8 -0.58 8.61 5.16
C ALA A 8 0.85 8.94 5.58
N GLN A 9 1.09 9.16 6.86
CA GLN A 9 2.42 9.40 7.38
C GLN A 9 3.32 8.18 7.24
N LEU A 10 2.80 6.98 7.50
CA LEU A 10 3.55 5.74 7.33
C LEU A 10 3.96 5.53 5.87
N VAL A 11 3.05 5.77 4.95
CA VAL A 11 3.34 5.67 3.52
C VAL A 11 4.41 6.69 3.11
N ALA A 12 4.30 7.92 3.58
CA ALA A 12 5.24 8.97 3.24
C ALA A 12 6.65 8.71 3.78
N GLN A 13 6.75 8.17 5.00
CA GLN A 13 8.04 7.97 5.67
C GLN A 13 8.71 6.65 5.33
N TYR A 14 7.92 5.58 5.21
CA TYR A 14 8.45 4.21 5.11
C TYR A 14 8.06 3.50 3.82
N GLY A 15 7.10 4.03 3.08
CA GLY A 15 6.63 3.44 1.84
C GLY A 15 5.42 2.52 2.01
N ILE A 16 4.81 2.16 0.87
CA ILE A 16 3.58 1.38 0.84
C ILE A 16 3.75 -0.03 1.42
N PRO A 17 4.84 -0.78 1.13
CA PRO A 17 4.99 -2.13 1.69
C PRO A 17 5.01 -2.15 3.22
N PHE A 18 5.68 -1.20 3.83
CA PHE A 18 5.74 -1.10 5.29
C PHE A 18 4.36 -0.74 5.87
N ALA A 19 3.71 0.26 5.29
CA ALA A 19 2.37 0.67 5.72
C ALA A 19 1.37 -0.48 5.59
N THR A 20 1.47 -1.26 4.51
CA THR A 20 0.62 -2.43 4.30
C THR A 20 0.80 -3.47 5.41
N SER A 21 2.03 -3.74 5.83
CA SER A 21 2.33 -4.67 6.92
C SER A 21 1.68 -4.23 8.22
N ILE A 22 1.75 -2.94 8.54
CA ILE A 22 1.17 -2.40 9.76
C ILE A 22 -0.36 -2.48 9.73
N VAL A 23 -0.97 -2.12 8.61
CA VAL A 23 -2.42 -2.17 8.47
C VAL A 23 -2.92 -3.62 8.48
N GLU A 24 -2.15 -4.54 7.90
CA GLU A 24 -2.47 -5.96 7.95
C GLU A 24 -2.50 -6.48 9.39
N ARG A 25 -1.53 -6.10 10.20
CA ARG A 25 -1.50 -6.46 11.61
C ARG A 25 -2.68 -5.84 12.37
N TRP A 26 -2.99 -4.57 12.09
CA TRP A 26 -4.15 -3.90 12.66
C TRP A 26 -5.44 -4.64 12.32
N SER A 27 -5.61 -5.05 11.08
CA SER A 27 -6.77 -5.80 10.63
C SER A 27 -6.91 -7.14 11.37
N LYS A 28 -5.79 -7.81 11.66
CA LYS A 28 -5.80 -9.05 12.44
C LYS A 28 -6.14 -8.82 13.89
N ASP A 29 -5.65 -7.73 14.47
CA ASP A 29 -5.93 -7.39 15.88
C ASP A 29 -7.37 -6.92 16.08
N GLU A 30 -7.95 -6.30 15.07
CA GLU A 30 -9.32 -5.78 15.11
C GLU A 30 -10.12 -6.30 13.91
N PRO A 31 -10.45 -7.61 13.88
CA PRO A 31 -11.13 -8.19 12.73
C PRO A 31 -12.54 -7.65 12.47
N ASP A 32 -13.16 -7.06 13.49
CA ASP A 32 -14.49 -6.48 13.37
C ASP A 32 -14.46 -5.01 12.91
N ASN A 33 -13.28 -4.45 12.70
CA ASN A 33 -13.13 -3.06 12.29
C ASN A 33 -13.12 -2.97 10.75
N PRO A 34 -14.20 -2.46 10.13
CA PRO A 34 -14.27 -2.35 8.68
C PRO A 34 -13.24 -1.38 8.09
N SER A 35 -12.84 -0.37 8.86
CA SER A 35 -11.84 0.59 8.40
C SER A 35 -10.48 -0.06 8.15
N ALA A 36 -10.07 -0.99 9.01
CA ALA A 36 -8.81 -1.71 8.82
C ALA A 36 -8.82 -2.53 7.54
N ALA A 37 -9.92 -3.23 7.26
CA ALA A 37 -10.06 -4.02 6.04
C ALA A 37 -10.06 -3.14 4.79
N GLU A 38 -10.74 -2.01 4.84
CA GLU A 38 -10.79 -1.06 3.72
C GLU A 38 -9.40 -0.49 3.40
N TRP A 39 -8.66 -0.07 4.43
CA TRP A 39 -7.32 0.46 4.25
C TRP A 39 -6.36 -0.59 3.73
N LEU A 40 -6.48 -1.81 4.19
CA LEU A 40 -5.65 -2.91 3.71
C LEU A 40 -5.90 -3.16 2.22
N ALA A 41 -7.16 -3.20 1.80
CA ALA A 41 -7.52 -3.38 0.40
C ALA A 41 -6.99 -2.24 -0.47
N LEU A 42 -7.10 -1.00 0.01
CA LEU A 42 -6.60 0.18 -0.69
C LEU A 42 -5.08 0.12 -0.89
N LEU A 43 -4.33 -0.20 0.16
CA LEU A 43 -2.89 -0.28 0.11
C LEU A 43 -2.41 -1.40 -0.81
N LYS A 44 -3.06 -2.55 -0.78
CA LYS A 44 -2.76 -3.66 -1.68
C LYS A 44 -3.02 -3.29 -3.14
N SER A 45 -4.11 -2.58 -3.40
CA SER A 45 -4.44 -2.11 -4.74
C SER A 45 -3.39 -1.13 -5.26
N HIS A 46 -2.95 -0.18 -4.44
CA HIS A 46 -1.90 0.76 -4.79
C HIS A 46 -0.56 0.07 -5.05
N SER A 47 -0.22 -0.90 -4.22
CA SER A 47 1.01 -1.67 -4.39
C SER A 47 1.03 -2.41 -5.73
N LEU A 48 -0.10 -3.04 -6.10
CA LEU A 48 -0.22 -3.73 -7.38
C LEU A 48 -0.10 -2.76 -8.56
N THR A 49 -0.78 -1.62 -8.49
CA THR A 49 -0.73 -0.61 -9.54
C THR A 49 0.70 -0.08 -9.74
N ARG A 50 1.40 0.17 -8.65
CA ARG A 50 2.79 0.64 -8.70
C ARG A 50 3.71 -0.40 -9.31
N THR A 51 3.55 -1.67 -8.94
CA THR A 51 4.34 -2.77 -9.49
C THR A 51 4.13 -2.88 -11.00
N TYR A 52 2.89 -2.72 -11.47
CA TYR A 52 2.58 -2.71 -12.89
C TYR A 52 3.28 -1.58 -13.61
N ALA A 53 3.21 -0.36 -13.06
CA ALA A 53 3.86 0.80 -13.63
C ALA A 53 5.38 0.63 -13.71
N GLU A 54 5.99 0.06 -12.67
CA GLU A 54 7.42 -0.23 -12.63
C GLU A 54 7.80 -1.26 -13.69
N GLN A 55 7.01 -2.29 -13.89
CA GLN A 55 7.25 -3.31 -14.92
C GLN A 55 7.19 -2.71 -16.32
N ILE A 56 6.21 -1.86 -16.58
CA ILE A 56 6.08 -1.18 -17.87
C ILE A 56 7.28 -0.28 -18.11
N GLN A 57 7.71 0.47 -17.10
CA GLN A 57 8.88 1.35 -17.21
C GLN A 57 10.15 0.54 -17.47
N SER A 58 10.34 -0.56 -16.77
CA SER A 58 11.50 -1.44 -16.98
C SER A 58 11.50 -2.03 -18.40
N ALA A 59 10.34 -2.42 -18.91
CA ALA A 59 10.23 -2.94 -20.26
C ALA A 59 10.60 -1.89 -21.30
N LYS A 60 10.19 -0.65 -21.11
CA LYS A 60 10.55 0.46 -22.00
C LYS A 60 12.05 0.75 -21.95
N ASP A 61 12.66 0.70 -20.77
CA ASP A 61 14.09 0.95 -20.60
C ASP A 61 14.95 -0.17 -21.22
N ARG A 62 14.44 -1.40 -21.21
CA ARG A 62 15.16 -2.55 -21.78
C ARG A 62 15.08 -2.63 -23.29
N ASN A 63 14.07 -2.02 -23.88
CA ASN A 63 13.81 -2.11 -25.31
C ASN A 63 13.81 -0.71 -25.93
N PRO A 64 14.97 -0.06 -26.01
CA PRO A 64 15.06 1.29 -26.55
C PRO A 64 15.06 1.24 -28.09
N VAL A 65 13.95 0.96 -28.64
CA VAL A 65 13.85 0.98 -30.11
C VAL A 65 13.39 2.30 -30.61
#